data_91c8d065504694b3103a0b07212ddaff
#
_entry.id   91c8d065504694b3103a0b07212ddaff
#
_cell.length_a   1.000
_cell.length_b   1.000
_cell.length_c   1.000
_cell.angle_alpha   90.00
_cell.angle_beta   90.00
_cell.angle_gamma   90.00
#
_symmetry.space_group_name_H-M   'P 1'
#
loop_
_entity.id
_entity.type
_entity.pdbx_description
1 polymer ?
#
loop_
_entity_poly.entity_id
_entity_poly.type
_entity_poly.pdbx_seq_one_letter_code
_entity_poly.pdbx_strand_id
1 'polypeptide(L)'
;MTLIKSISGFRGTIGGRSGDTLNPVDIAKSVAAFASLREKVVNRKYRRKIVVGRDARISGEMVSQVVCGTLMSMGFDVINIGLASTPTTELAVAMESACGGVIITASHNPRQWNALKFLNEKGEFLPPSEASEVVLAANAEAYEFGDVDNLGCLIQNYSYDQRHIELIKQLELVDVEAIRRAHFTVALDAVNSVGGVIIPKLLGQLGVTQVTLLNCEPTGDFSHNPEPLKENLSEIRNLMRKGRHDIGFVVDPDADRLALVCEDGTMFGEENTLVAVADYVLQHTPGNTVSNLSSTRGLRDVTEKHGCNYAPAAVGEVNVVTKMKETGAVIG
;
A
#
# COMPACT_ATOMS: atom_id res chain seq x y z
N MET A 1 -9.63 -21.44 -10.39
CA MET A 1 -9.77 -20.95 -9.03
C MET A 1 -8.42 -21.11 -8.37
N THR A 2 -7.98 -20.15 -7.57
CA THR A 2 -6.58 -20.14 -7.11
C THR A 2 -6.49 -19.55 -5.70
N LEU A 3 -5.85 -20.29 -4.78
CA LEU A 3 -5.37 -19.78 -3.50
C LEU A 3 -3.84 -19.87 -3.48
N ILE A 4 -3.19 -18.75 -3.32
CA ILE A 4 -1.73 -18.65 -3.22
C ILE A 4 -1.41 -18.20 -1.80
N LYS A 5 -0.66 -19.03 -1.08
CA LYS A 5 -0.13 -18.76 0.24
C LYS A 5 1.38 -18.54 0.09
N SER A 6 1.84 -17.32 0.28
CA SER A 6 3.25 -16.95 0.06
C SER A 6 3.73 -15.99 1.12
N ILE A 7 5.02 -15.68 1.08
CA ILE A 7 5.64 -14.65 1.93
C ILE A 7 5.05 -13.25 1.68
N SER A 8 4.42 -13.02 0.50
CA SER A 8 3.74 -11.76 0.18
C SER A 8 2.28 -11.72 0.65
N GLY A 9 1.84 -12.70 1.46
CA GLY A 9 0.48 -12.80 1.97
C GLY A 9 -0.34 -13.91 1.32
N PHE A 10 -1.63 -13.91 1.63
CA PHE A 10 -2.61 -14.88 1.16
C PHE A 10 -3.49 -14.21 0.11
N ARG A 11 -3.43 -14.66 -1.13
CA ARG A 11 -4.20 -14.09 -2.24
C ARG A 11 -4.91 -15.17 -3.04
N GLY A 12 -6.08 -14.82 -3.57
CA GLY A 12 -6.83 -15.77 -4.40
C GLY A 12 -8.05 -15.13 -5.05
N THR A 13 -8.68 -15.90 -5.91
CA THR A 13 -10.00 -15.56 -6.43
C THR A 13 -11.06 -15.77 -5.35
N ILE A 14 -11.99 -14.83 -5.23
CA ILE A 14 -13.05 -14.89 -4.23
C ILE A 14 -14.09 -15.96 -4.55
N GLY A 15 -14.55 -16.68 -3.54
CA GLY A 15 -15.56 -17.73 -3.64
C GLY A 15 -14.97 -19.13 -3.77
N GLY A 16 -15.78 -20.13 -4.13
CA GLY A 16 -15.33 -21.53 -4.32
C GLY A 16 -15.23 -22.32 -3.01
N ARG A 17 -14.43 -23.39 -3.04
CA ARG A 17 -14.29 -24.32 -1.91
C ARG A 17 -13.11 -23.92 -1.03
N SER A 18 -13.20 -24.28 0.26
CA SER A 18 -12.08 -24.12 1.20
C SER A 18 -10.84 -24.86 0.70
N GLY A 19 -9.70 -24.21 0.78
CA GLY A 19 -8.42 -24.72 0.29
C GLY A 19 -8.09 -24.37 -1.17
N ASP A 20 -9.11 -24.07 -2.00
CA ASP A 20 -8.92 -23.84 -3.45
C ASP A 20 -8.88 -22.34 -3.81
N THR A 21 -9.50 -21.50 -2.99
CA THR A 21 -9.72 -20.07 -3.28
C THR A 21 -9.69 -19.25 -2.01
N LEU A 22 -9.68 -17.92 -2.15
CA LEU A 22 -9.82 -17.02 -0.99
C LEU A 22 -11.31 -16.92 -0.61
N ASN A 23 -11.72 -17.69 0.37
CA ASN A 23 -13.09 -17.78 0.90
C ASN A 23 -13.10 -17.49 2.41
N PRO A 24 -14.26 -17.30 3.04
CA PRO A 24 -14.32 -16.93 4.47
C PRO A 24 -13.57 -17.86 5.42
N VAL A 25 -13.53 -19.17 5.13
CA VAL A 25 -12.85 -20.16 5.98
C VAL A 25 -11.32 -19.97 5.88
N ASP A 26 -10.78 -19.86 4.67
CA ASP A 26 -9.34 -19.67 4.47
C ASP A 26 -8.87 -18.29 4.93
N ILE A 27 -9.73 -17.25 4.82
CA ILE A 27 -9.49 -15.93 5.42
C ILE A 27 -9.37 -16.05 6.93
N ALA A 28 -10.35 -16.66 7.60
CA ALA A 28 -10.34 -16.81 9.06
C ALA A 28 -9.11 -17.60 9.55
N LYS A 29 -8.78 -18.72 8.90
CA LYS A 29 -7.57 -19.51 9.23
C LYS A 29 -6.28 -18.69 9.13
N SER A 30 -6.14 -17.92 8.05
CA SER A 30 -4.95 -17.10 7.80
C SER A 30 -4.81 -15.98 8.82
N VAL A 31 -5.93 -15.32 9.16
CA VAL A 31 -5.98 -14.22 10.12
C VAL A 31 -5.74 -14.72 11.55
N ALA A 32 -6.32 -15.86 11.94
CA ALA A 32 -6.08 -16.45 13.25
C ALA A 32 -4.60 -16.85 13.45
N ALA A 33 -4.00 -17.46 12.42
CA ALA A 33 -2.57 -17.77 12.42
C ALA A 33 -1.69 -16.51 12.54
N PHE A 34 -2.01 -15.44 11.80
CA PHE A 34 -1.34 -14.16 11.90
C PHE A 34 -1.49 -13.57 13.32
N ALA A 35 -2.70 -13.54 13.88
CA ALA A 35 -2.97 -13.05 15.22
C ALA A 35 -2.13 -13.79 16.28
N SER A 36 -2.04 -15.13 16.20
CA SER A 36 -1.19 -15.92 17.10
C SER A 36 0.28 -15.55 17.02
N LEU A 37 0.78 -15.22 15.84
CA LEU A 37 2.15 -14.72 15.68
C LEU A 37 2.30 -13.34 16.34
N ARG A 38 1.34 -12.44 16.16
CA ARG A 38 1.39 -11.08 16.74
C ARG A 38 1.24 -11.05 18.26
N GLU A 39 0.63 -12.04 18.89
CA GLU A 39 0.57 -12.17 20.33
C GLU A 39 1.97 -12.16 20.97
N LYS A 40 2.96 -12.77 20.30
CA LYS A 40 4.36 -12.80 20.76
C LYS A 40 5.02 -11.42 20.86
N VAL A 41 4.46 -10.42 20.15
CA VAL A 41 4.99 -9.04 20.09
C VAL A 41 4.32 -8.13 21.10
N VAL A 42 3.14 -8.50 21.61
CA VAL A 42 2.37 -7.69 22.59
C VAL A 42 3.20 -7.41 23.84
N ASN A 43 3.37 -6.14 24.18
CA ASN A 43 4.10 -5.67 25.33
C ASN A 43 3.68 -4.25 25.71
N ARG A 44 4.44 -3.55 26.60
CA ARG A 44 4.13 -2.17 27.01
C ARG A 44 4.21 -1.16 25.86
N LYS A 45 5.03 -1.41 24.84
CA LYS A 45 5.22 -0.54 23.68
C LYS A 45 4.19 -0.85 22.58
N TYR A 46 3.99 -2.14 22.29
CA TYR A 46 3.06 -2.59 21.26
C TYR A 46 1.82 -3.20 21.89
N ARG A 47 0.71 -2.53 21.72
CA ARG A 47 -0.57 -2.90 22.34
C ARG A 47 -1.22 -4.07 21.58
N ARG A 48 -2.11 -4.78 22.25
CA ARG A 48 -2.91 -5.86 21.65
C ARG A 48 -3.98 -5.30 20.71
N LYS A 49 -3.49 -4.59 19.68
CA LYS A 49 -4.28 -3.93 18.64
C LYS A 49 -3.78 -4.33 17.26
N ILE A 50 -4.68 -4.50 16.31
CA ILE A 50 -4.37 -4.71 14.89
C ILE A 50 -5.14 -3.69 14.06
N VAL A 51 -4.42 -3.02 13.17
CA VAL A 51 -5.02 -2.09 12.21
C VAL A 51 -5.48 -2.87 10.98
N VAL A 52 -6.67 -2.54 10.47
CA VAL A 52 -7.23 -3.15 9.24
C VAL A 52 -7.62 -2.05 8.26
N GLY A 53 -6.99 -2.03 7.09
CA GLY A 53 -7.32 -1.15 5.97
C GLY A 53 -7.64 -1.97 4.71
N ARG A 54 -8.36 -1.38 3.76
CA ARG A 54 -8.70 -2.05 2.51
C ARG A 54 -8.75 -1.10 1.32
N ASP A 55 -8.52 -1.65 0.13
CA ASP A 55 -8.88 -0.99 -1.12
C ASP A 55 -10.40 -1.02 -1.38
N ALA A 56 -10.84 -0.50 -2.53
CA ALA A 56 -12.25 -0.43 -2.86
C ALA A 56 -12.80 -1.70 -3.55
N ARG A 57 -12.04 -2.79 -3.65
CA ARG A 57 -12.51 -4.03 -4.29
C ARG A 57 -13.90 -4.43 -3.79
N ILE A 58 -14.77 -4.86 -4.71
CA ILE A 58 -16.17 -5.22 -4.42
C ILE A 58 -16.28 -6.24 -3.27
N SER A 59 -15.34 -7.19 -3.19
CA SER A 59 -15.28 -8.18 -2.11
C SER A 59 -14.72 -7.64 -0.79
N GLY A 60 -14.16 -6.42 -0.79
CA GLY A 60 -13.43 -5.84 0.34
C GLY A 60 -14.23 -5.77 1.63
N GLU A 61 -15.50 -5.39 1.56
CA GLU A 61 -16.36 -5.30 2.74
C GLU A 61 -16.57 -6.66 3.40
N MET A 62 -16.96 -7.67 2.61
CA MET A 62 -17.13 -9.04 3.11
C MET A 62 -15.85 -9.58 3.75
N VAL A 63 -14.71 -9.40 3.06
CA VAL A 63 -13.41 -9.85 3.57
C VAL A 63 -13.07 -9.12 4.87
N SER A 64 -13.28 -7.81 4.95
CA SER A 64 -13.03 -7.00 6.14
C SER A 64 -13.85 -7.47 7.35
N GLN A 65 -15.10 -7.82 7.16
CA GLN A 65 -15.95 -8.34 8.24
C GLN A 65 -15.42 -9.66 8.80
N VAL A 66 -14.99 -10.58 7.94
CA VAL A 66 -14.38 -11.85 8.37
C VAL A 66 -13.06 -11.60 9.10
N VAL A 67 -12.20 -10.74 8.57
CA VAL A 67 -10.93 -10.36 9.19
C VAL A 67 -11.16 -9.76 10.58
N CYS A 68 -12.01 -8.74 10.69
CA CYS A 68 -12.28 -8.06 11.96
C CYS A 68 -12.90 -9.02 12.99
N GLY A 69 -13.89 -9.82 12.61
CA GLY A 69 -14.51 -10.80 13.48
C GLY A 69 -13.54 -11.85 14.01
N THR A 70 -12.65 -12.33 13.13
CA THR A 70 -11.60 -13.29 13.52
C THR A 70 -10.61 -12.67 14.49
N LEU A 71 -10.13 -11.46 14.23
CA LEU A 71 -9.19 -10.77 15.14
C LEU A 71 -9.80 -10.51 16.52
N MET A 72 -11.08 -10.07 16.57
CA MET A 72 -11.79 -9.90 17.84
C MET A 72 -11.90 -11.21 18.60
N SER A 73 -12.22 -12.31 17.91
CA SER A 73 -12.31 -13.64 18.54
C SER A 73 -10.95 -14.18 19.03
N MET A 74 -9.84 -13.65 18.49
CA MET A 74 -8.48 -13.89 18.99
C MET A 74 -8.08 -12.95 20.14
N GLY A 75 -8.99 -12.06 20.59
CA GLY A 75 -8.78 -11.12 21.68
C GLY A 75 -8.03 -9.84 21.34
N PHE A 76 -7.95 -9.47 20.06
CA PHE A 76 -7.34 -8.22 19.64
C PHE A 76 -8.37 -7.11 19.45
N ASP A 77 -8.08 -5.92 19.93
CA ASP A 77 -8.80 -4.72 19.52
C ASP A 77 -8.46 -4.43 18.05
N VAL A 78 -9.50 -4.24 17.26
CA VAL A 78 -9.36 -4.01 15.82
C VAL A 78 -9.64 -2.55 15.51
N ILE A 79 -8.65 -1.86 14.94
CA ILE A 79 -8.82 -0.51 14.42
C ILE A 79 -9.08 -0.62 12.92
N ASN A 80 -10.35 -0.61 12.55
CA ASN A 80 -10.78 -0.61 11.15
C ASN A 80 -10.75 0.83 10.62
N ILE A 81 -9.81 1.09 9.70
CA ILE A 81 -9.63 2.39 9.07
C ILE A 81 -10.40 2.53 7.74
N GLY A 82 -11.13 1.50 7.34
CA GLY A 82 -12.00 1.51 6.16
C GLY A 82 -11.21 1.50 4.85
N LEU A 83 -11.68 2.32 3.90
CA LEU A 83 -10.99 2.55 2.63
C LEU A 83 -9.71 3.35 2.90
N ALA A 84 -8.57 2.72 2.66
CA ALA A 84 -7.25 3.32 2.89
C ALA A 84 -6.24 2.77 1.88
N SER A 85 -5.25 3.60 1.53
CA SER A 85 -4.12 3.14 0.74
C SER A 85 -3.21 2.21 1.55
N THR A 86 -2.40 1.42 0.86
CA THR A 86 -1.35 0.61 1.50
C THR A 86 -0.48 1.46 2.40
N PRO A 87 0.15 2.58 1.96
CA PRO A 87 0.99 3.39 2.84
C PRO A 87 0.22 4.07 4.00
N THR A 88 -1.06 4.41 3.83
CA THR A 88 -1.86 4.91 4.95
C THR A 88 -2.05 3.84 6.04
N THR A 89 -2.25 2.60 5.63
CA THR A 89 -2.43 1.49 6.59
C THR A 89 -1.13 1.17 7.32
N GLU A 90 0.00 1.19 6.64
CA GLU A 90 1.34 1.03 7.22
C GLU A 90 1.63 2.09 8.29
N LEU A 91 1.40 3.36 7.96
CA LEU A 91 1.54 4.46 8.91
C LEU A 91 0.59 4.34 10.11
N ALA A 92 -0.64 3.90 9.89
CA ALA A 92 -1.62 3.75 10.97
C ALA A 92 -1.19 2.71 12.01
N VAL A 93 -0.52 1.62 11.60
CA VAL A 93 0.06 0.63 12.54
C VAL A 93 1.05 1.29 13.49
N ALA A 94 1.97 2.08 12.94
CA ALA A 94 2.98 2.80 13.74
C ALA A 94 2.35 3.86 14.65
N MET A 95 1.39 4.64 14.13
CA MET A 95 0.68 5.68 14.89
C MET A 95 -0.09 5.12 16.10
N GLU A 96 -0.65 3.92 15.96
CA GLU A 96 -1.42 3.27 17.03
C GLU A 96 -0.55 2.45 17.99
N SER A 97 0.73 2.33 17.72
CA SER A 97 1.61 1.36 18.41
C SER A 97 0.97 -0.03 18.45
N ALA A 98 0.32 -0.40 17.34
CA ALA A 98 -0.32 -1.69 17.18
C ALA A 98 0.73 -2.79 17.04
N CYS A 99 0.40 -4.03 17.41
CA CYS A 99 1.33 -5.14 17.24
C CYS A 99 1.39 -5.66 15.81
N GLY A 100 0.55 -5.13 14.90
CA GLY A 100 0.56 -5.44 13.48
C GLY A 100 -0.62 -4.85 12.73
N GLY A 101 -0.71 -5.17 11.44
CA GLY A 101 -1.80 -4.72 10.57
C GLY A 101 -2.16 -5.73 9.50
N VAL A 102 -3.34 -5.54 8.91
CA VAL A 102 -3.82 -6.30 7.74
C VAL A 102 -4.27 -5.32 6.68
N ILE A 103 -3.70 -5.44 5.48
CA ILE A 103 -4.17 -4.72 4.30
C ILE A 103 -4.95 -5.70 3.43
N ILE A 104 -6.20 -5.37 3.14
CA ILE A 104 -7.10 -6.18 2.31
C ILE A 104 -7.07 -5.61 0.90
N THR A 105 -6.19 -6.14 0.07
CA THR A 105 -5.98 -5.71 -1.31
C THR A 105 -5.23 -6.77 -2.11
N ALA A 106 -5.58 -6.93 -3.37
CA ALA A 106 -4.78 -7.71 -4.31
C ALA A 106 -4.01 -6.80 -5.30
N SER A 107 -3.76 -5.51 -4.92
CA SER A 107 -3.06 -4.52 -5.74
C SER A 107 -3.59 -4.50 -7.18
N HIS A 108 -2.76 -4.67 -8.17
CA HIS A 108 -3.08 -4.65 -9.60
C HIS A 108 -3.76 -5.91 -10.16
N ASN A 109 -4.02 -6.93 -9.33
CA ASN A 109 -4.74 -8.12 -9.82
C ASN A 109 -6.16 -7.78 -10.25
N PRO A 110 -6.77 -8.54 -11.21
CA PRO A 110 -8.12 -8.31 -11.68
C PRO A 110 -9.19 -8.36 -10.58
N ARG A 111 -10.40 -7.82 -10.86
CA ARG A 111 -11.48 -7.57 -9.88
C ARG A 111 -11.94 -8.78 -9.07
N GLN A 112 -11.83 -10.00 -9.63
CA GLN A 112 -12.21 -11.25 -8.95
C GLN A 112 -11.22 -11.70 -7.88
N TRP A 113 -10.04 -11.09 -7.79
CA TRP A 113 -9.02 -11.36 -6.78
C TRP A 113 -9.20 -10.49 -5.55
N ASN A 114 -8.78 -11.02 -4.39
CA ASN A 114 -8.44 -10.23 -3.21
C ASN A 114 -7.28 -10.90 -2.48
N ALA A 115 -6.71 -10.20 -1.49
CA ALA A 115 -5.63 -10.75 -0.70
C ALA A 115 -5.60 -10.15 0.72
N LEU A 116 -4.86 -10.83 1.59
CA LEU A 116 -4.48 -10.38 2.92
C LEU A 116 -2.96 -10.18 2.92
N LYS A 117 -2.52 -8.93 3.00
CA LYS A 117 -1.13 -8.57 3.22
C LYS A 117 -0.95 -8.27 4.72
N PHE A 118 0.01 -8.90 5.37
CA PHE A 118 0.23 -8.77 6.81
C PHE A 118 1.41 -7.85 7.12
N LEU A 119 1.21 -6.98 8.11
CA LEU A 119 2.20 -6.02 8.57
C LEU A 119 2.70 -6.37 9.97
N ASN A 120 3.97 -6.11 10.22
CA ASN A 120 4.57 -6.19 11.56
C ASN A 120 4.21 -4.94 12.40
N GLU A 121 4.73 -4.87 13.62
CA GLU A 121 4.51 -3.78 14.56
C GLU A 121 5.12 -2.42 14.14
N LYS A 122 5.91 -2.41 13.08
CA LYS A 122 6.49 -1.18 12.50
C LYS A 122 5.70 -0.66 11.32
N GLY A 123 4.64 -1.38 10.90
CA GLY A 123 3.90 -1.10 9.69
C GLY A 123 4.58 -1.60 8.41
N GLU A 124 5.56 -2.49 8.52
CA GLU A 124 6.26 -3.09 7.39
C GLU A 124 5.67 -4.47 7.07
N PHE A 125 5.78 -4.93 5.82
CA PHE A 125 5.42 -6.31 5.50
C PHE A 125 6.23 -7.30 6.32
N LEU A 126 5.61 -8.45 6.65
CA LEU A 126 6.28 -9.49 7.40
C LEU A 126 7.55 -9.97 6.68
N PRO A 127 8.66 -10.13 7.41
CA PRO A 127 9.85 -10.76 6.84
C PRO A 127 9.54 -12.22 6.45
N PRO A 128 10.29 -12.80 5.50
CA PRO A 128 10.03 -14.15 4.98
C PRO A 128 9.90 -15.24 6.06
N SER A 129 10.67 -15.14 7.15
CA SER A 129 10.60 -16.07 8.28
C SER A 129 9.24 -16.03 8.98
N GLU A 130 8.75 -14.84 9.33
CA GLU A 130 7.45 -14.65 9.98
C GLU A 130 6.29 -15.01 9.04
N ALA A 131 6.37 -14.61 7.77
CA ALA A 131 5.35 -14.95 6.78
C ALA A 131 5.24 -16.48 6.60
N SER A 132 6.38 -17.20 6.60
CA SER A 132 6.40 -18.66 6.55
C SER A 132 5.79 -19.29 7.81
N GLU A 133 6.03 -18.72 8.98
CA GLU A 133 5.42 -19.17 10.23
C GLU A 133 3.89 -19.03 10.18
N VAL A 134 3.36 -17.92 9.66
CA VAL A 134 1.91 -17.73 9.48
C VAL A 134 1.33 -18.80 8.52
N VAL A 135 2.00 -19.09 7.40
CA VAL A 135 1.55 -20.13 6.46
C VAL A 135 1.51 -21.51 7.11
N LEU A 136 2.54 -21.86 7.88
CA LEU A 136 2.59 -23.15 8.58
C LEU A 136 1.49 -23.25 9.65
N ALA A 137 1.33 -22.21 10.47
CA ALA A 137 0.29 -22.16 11.50
C ALA A 137 -1.13 -22.23 10.90
N ALA A 138 -1.39 -21.52 9.79
CA ALA A 138 -2.67 -21.55 9.11
C ALA A 138 -3.00 -22.94 8.55
N ASN A 139 -2.00 -23.65 7.99
CA ASN A 139 -2.19 -25.00 7.46
C ASN A 139 -2.38 -26.05 8.56
N ALA A 140 -1.70 -25.89 9.69
CA ALA A 140 -1.80 -26.79 10.85
C ALA A 140 -2.96 -26.43 11.78
N GLU A 141 -3.67 -25.32 11.56
CA GLU A 141 -4.68 -24.75 12.47
C GLU A 141 -4.15 -24.59 13.88
N ALA A 142 -2.87 -24.20 14.00
CA ALA A 142 -2.15 -24.07 15.28
C ALA A 142 -2.42 -22.69 15.94
N TYR A 143 -3.67 -22.46 16.34
CA TYR A 143 -4.13 -21.28 17.05
C TYR A 143 -5.34 -21.62 17.91
N GLU A 144 -5.60 -20.79 18.92
CA GLU A 144 -6.77 -20.91 19.82
C GLU A 144 -7.53 -19.59 19.85
N PHE A 145 -8.85 -19.66 19.82
CA PHE A 145 -9.71 -18.50 20.00
C PHE A 145 -9.91 -18.18 21.48
N GLY A 146 -10.10 -16.89 21.79
CA GLY A 146 -10.42 -16.45 23.13
C GLY A 146 -11.81 -16.89 23.57
N ASP A 147 -11.99 -17.04 24.88
CA ASP A 147 -13.32 -17.19 25.47
C ASP A 147 -14.07 -15.85 25.51
N VAL A 148 -15.33 -15.86 25.98
CA VAL A 148 -16.21 -14.70 25.98
C VAL A 148 -15.68 -13.51 26.78
N ASP A 149 -14.86 -13.76 27.81
CA ASP A 149 -14.31 -12.73 28.67
C ASP A 149 -13.03 -12.08 28.06
N ASN A 150 -12.47 -12.69 27.02
CA ASN A 150 -11.22 -12.29 26.39
C ASN A 150 -11.40 -11.79 24.93
N LEU A 151 -12.63 -11.46 24.53
CA LEU A 151 -12.86 -10.92 23.20
C LEU A 151 -12.34 -9.48 23.05
N GLY A 152 -11.75 -9.17 21.91
CA GLY A 152 -11.40 -7.80 21.51
C GLY A 152 -12.60 -6.98 21.04
N CYS A 153 -12.40 -5.70 20.81
CA CYS A 153 -13.44 -4.80 20.31
C CYS A 153 -13.11 -4.24 18.92
N LEU A 154 -14.16 -3.80 18.20
CA LEU A 154 -14.04 -3.13 16.91
C LEU A 154 -14.12 -1.61 17.10
N ILE A 155 -13.08 -0.91 16.66
CA ILE A 155 -12.98 0.54 16.66
C ILE A 155 -12.94 1.00 15.20
N GLN A 156 -13.93 1.79 14.77
CA GLN A 156 -13.92 2.40 13.45
C GLN A 156 -13.32 3.80 13.54
N ASN A 157 -12.29 4.07 12.73
CA ASN A 157 -11.65 5.38 12.70
C ASN A 157 -11.13 5.69 11.27
N TYR A 158 -11.76 6.63 10.61
CA TYR A 158 -11.49 7.00 9.21
C TYR A 158 -10.63 8.28 9.08
N SER A 159 -9.93 8.68 10.14
CA SER A 159 -9.13 9.91 10.14
C SER A 159 -7.70 9.76 9.61
N TYR A 160 -7.29 8.54 9.24
CA TYR A 160 -5.89 8.26 8.91
C TYR A 160 -5.43 8.86 7.58
N ASP A 161 -6.32 9.02 6.60
CA ASP A 161 -5.99 9.78 5.38
C ASP A 161 -5.51 11.20 5.72
N GLN A 162 -6.26 11.90 6.59
CA GLN A 162 -5.92 13.24 7.00
C GLN A 162 -4.60 13.29 7.78
N ARG A 163 -4.39 12.34 8.69
CA ARG A 163 -3.13 12.22 9.44
C ARG A 163 -1.94 11.96 8.52
N HIS A 164 -2.11 11.09 7.51
CA HIS A 164 -1.08 10.80 6.51
C HIS A 164 -0.75 12.07 5.70
N ILE A 165 -1.76 12.78 5.21
CA ILE A 165 -1.58 14.03 4.47
C ILE A 165 -0.82 15.08 5.33
N GLU A 166 -1.14 15.21 6.63
CA GLU A 166 -0.40 16.12 7.51
C GLU A 166 1.07 15.72 7.66
N LEU A 167 1.40 14.42 7.72
CA LEU A 167 2.79 13.97 7.73
C LEU A 167 3.51 14.30 6.42
N ILE A 168 2.86 14.12 5.26
CA ILE A 168 3.44 14.48 3.97
C ILE A 168 3.78 15.98 3.93
N LYS A 169 2.88 16.83 4.39
CA LYS A 169 3.10 18.31 4.44
C LYS A 169 4.23 18.74 5.38
N GLN A 170 4.59 17.89 6.34
CA GLN A 170 5.69 18.14 7.29
C GLN A 170 7.04 17.65 6.77
N LEU A 171 7.09 16.94 5.65
CA LEU A 171 8.35 16.52 5.05
C LEU A 171 9.14 17.75 4.59
N GLU A 172 10.41 17.82 4.98
CA GLU A 172 11.29 18.97 4.71
C GLU A 172 11.38 19.31 3.21
N LEU A 173 11.31 18.29 2.35
CA LEU A 173 11.42 18.44 0.90
C LEU A 173 10.07 18.72 0.20
N VAL A 174 8.97 18.87 0.95
CA VAL A 174 7.66 19.21 0.39
C VAL A 174 7.38 20.71 0.61
N ASP A 175 7.70 21.52 -0.39
CA ASP A 175 7.41 22.95 -0.38
C ASP A 175 5.98 23.24 -0.86
N VAL A 176 5.03 23.25 0.09
CA VAL A 176 3.61 23.50 -0.19
C VAL A 176 3.38 24.87 -0.85
N GLU A 177 4.15 25.88 -0.47
CA GLU A 177 3.99 27.23 -1.03
C GLU A 177 4.53 27.33 -2.47
N ALA A 178 5.61 26.61 -2.79
CA ALA A 178 6.09 26.53 -4.17
C ALA A 178 5.09 25.78 -5.05
N ILE A 179 4.52 24.66 -4.58
CA ILE A 179 3.49 23.91 -5.29
C ILE A 179 2.27 24.80 -5.56
N ARG A 180 1.78 25.53 -4.55
CA ARG A 180 0.64 26.44 -4.68
C ARG A 180 0.88 27.54 -5.71
N ARG A 181 2.07 28.15 -5.71
CA ARG A 181 2.45 29.22 -6.65
C ARG A 181 2.64 28.74 -8.07
N ALA A 182 2.93 27.46 -8.27
CA ALA A 182 3.10 26.88 -9.61
C ALA A 182 1.79 26.77 -10.38
N HIS A 183 0.63 26.78 -9.69
CA HIS A 183 -0.70 26.67 -10.31
C HIS A 183 -0.86 25.45 -11.24
N PHE A 184 -0.29 24.32 -10.86
CA PHE A 184 -0.37 23.10 -11.67
C PHE A 184 -1.81 22.69 -11.99
N THR A 185 -2.01 22.26 -13.21
CA THR A 185 -3.24 21.60 -13.69
C THR A 185 -2.97 20.11 -13.84
N VAL A 186 -3.69 19.30 -13.07
CA VAL A 186 -3.41 17.87 -12.93
C VAL A 186 -4.55 17.03 -13.48
N ALA A 187 -4.23 15.89 -14.12
CA ALA A 187 -5.17 14.81 -14.37
C ALA A 187 -4.87 13.65 -13.41
N LEU A 188 -5.89 13.04 -12.83
CA LEU A 188 -5.77 11.91 -11.93
C LEU A 188 -6.64 10.75 -12.41
N ASP A 189 -6.05 9.56 -12.53
CA ASP A 189 -6.79 8.30 -12.72
C ASP A 189 -6.49 7.37 -11.55
N ALA A 190 -7.54 6.98 -10.81
CA ALA A 190 -7.46 6.16 -9.62
C ALA A 190 -8.18 4.82 -9.74
N VAL A 191 -8.45 4.38 -10.97
CA VAL A 191 -9.03 3.06 -11.34
C VAL A 191 -10.26 2.66 -10.51
N ASN A 192 -11.08 3.64 -10.10
CA ASN A 192 -12.25 3.48 -9.21
C ASN A 192 -11.92 2.82 -7.87
N SER A 193 -10.79 3.23 -7.26
CA SER A 193 -10.36 2.71 -5.97
C SER A 193 -9.92 3.82 -5.00
N VAL A 194 -9.16 3.47 -3.96
CA VAL A 194 -8.86 4.37 -2.82
C VAL A 194 -8.04 5.59 -3.20
N GLY A 195 -7.27 5.53 -4.29
CA GLY A 195 -6.57 6.69 -4.82
C GLY A 195 -7.51 7.86 -5.11
N GLY A 196 -8.76 7.58 -5.55
CA GLY A 196 -9.81 8.59 -5.76
C GLY A 196 -10.31 9.26 -4.47
N VAL A 197 -10.03 8.67 -3.31
CA VAL A 197 -10.40 9.23 -2.00
C VAL A 197 -9.28 10.10 -1.43
N ILE A 198 -8.05 9.59 -1.39
CA ILE A 198 -6.94 10.26 -0.69
C ILE A 198 -6.22 11.28 -1.57
N ILE A 199 -5.97 11.00 -2.85
CA ILE A 199 -5.13 11.85 -3.70
C ILE A 199 -5.77 13.22 -3.99
N PRO A 200 -7.09 13.34 -4.29
CA PRO A 200 -7.71 14.66 -4.42
C PRO A 200 -7.62 15.52 -3.17
N LYS A 201 -7.73 14.90 -1.97
CA LYS A 201 -7.55 15.59 -0.69
C LYS A 201 -6.11 16.08 -0.51
N LEU A 202 -5.13 15.22 -0.83
CA LEU A 202 -3.70 15.56 -0.79
C LEU A 202 -3.40 16.73 -1.73
N LEU A 203 -3.77 16.63 -2.99
CA LEU A 203 -3.54 17.67 -4.00
C LEU A 203 -4.17 19.00 -3.58
N GLY A 204 -5.42 18.97 -3.09
CA GLY A 204 -6.09 20.18 -2.59
C GLY A 204 -5.36 20.82 -1.41
N GLN A 205 -4.84 20.05 -0.46
CA GLN A 205 -4.07 20.55 0.67
C GLN A 205 -2.66 21.01 0.30
N LEU A 206 -2.09 20.49 -0.77
CA LEU A 206 -0.86 21.01 -1.37
C LEU A 206 -1.09 22.28 -2.21
N GLY A 207 -2.35 22.69 -2.39
CA GLY A 207 -2.69 23.91 -3.12
C GLY A 207 -2.94 23.73 -4.61
N VAL A 208 -3.01 22.48 -5.10
CA VAL A 208 -3.42 22.17 -6.47
C VAL A 208 -4.94 22.18 -6.55
N THR A 209 -5.51 23.20 -7.19
CA THR A 209 -6.96 23.41 -7.27
C THR A 209 -7.57 22.99 -8.61
N GLN A 210 -6.76 22.80 -9.63
CA GLN A 210 -7.20 22.38 -10.97
C GLN A 210 -6.89 20.90 -11.20
N VAL A 211 -7.82 20.04 -10.81
CA VAL A 211 -7.67 18.59 -10.95
C VAL A 211 -8.82 18.02 -11.75
N THR A 212 -8.51 17.35 -12.87
CA THR A 212 -9.47 16.55 -13.63
C THR A 212 -9.43 15.12 -13.14
N LEU A 213 -10.54 14.65 -12.60
CA LEU A 213 -10.68 13.31 -12.02
C LEU A 213 -11.21 12.33 -13.07
N LEU A 214 -10.49 11.24 -13.28
CA LEU A 214 -10.89 10.08 -14.06
C LEU A 214 -10.94 8.87 -13.13
N ASN A 215 -12.02 8.09 -13.23
CA ASN A 215 -12.12 6.83 -12.51
C ASN A 215 -11.81 6.95 -11.00
N CYS A 216 -12.35 8.00 -10.35
CA CYS A 216 -12.08 8.30 -8.94
C CYS A 216 -13.22 7.94 -7.98
N GLU A 217 -14.29 7.29 -8.46
CA GLU A 217 -15.36 6.78 -7.62
C GLU A 217 -14.93 5.43 -7.00
N PRO A 218 -14.83 5.29 -5.66
CA PRO A 218 -14.26 4.10 -5.03
C PRO A 218 -15.25 2.92 -4.99
N THR A 219 -15.73 2.53 -6.17
CA THR A 219 -16.71 1.45 -6.34
C THR A 219 -16.09 0.06 -6.38
N GLY A 220 -14.77 -0.01 -6.69
CA GLY A 220 -14.07 -1.27 -6.92
C GLY A 220 -14.44 -1.94 -8.25
N ASP A 221 -15.28 -1.31 -9.06
CA ASP A 221 -15.51 -1.72 -10.45
C ASP A 221 -14.50 -1.00 -11.34
N PHE A 222 -13.36 -1.67 -11.53
CA PHE A 222 -12.22 -1.10 -12.22
C PHE A 222 -12.55 -0.78 -13.68
N SER A 223 -12.39 0.48 -14.07
CA SER A 223 -12.71 0.99 -15.42
C SER A 223 -11.78 0.45 -16.50
N HIS A 224 -10.57 0.04 -16.14
CA HIS A 224 -9.58 -0.58 -16.99
C HIS A 224 -8.78 -1.63 -16.20
N ASN A 225 -7.85 -2.33 -16.84
CA ASN A 225 -6.93 -3.21 -16.12
C ASN A 225 -6.19 -2.39 -15.05
N PRO A 226 -6.24 -2.80 -13.77
CA PRO A 226 -5.73 -1.98 -12.67
C PRO A 226 -4.20 -1.86 -12.60
N GLU A 227 -3.46 -2.59 -13.43
CA GLU A 227 -2.02 -2.39 -13.55
C GLU A 227 -1.73 -1.13 -14.40
N PRO A 228 -0.98 -0.12 -13.86
CA PRO A 228 -0.81 1.18 -14.52
C PRO A 228 0.22 1.14 -15.66
N LEU A 229 0.04 0.23 -16.61
CA LEU A 229 0.86 0.07 -17.80
C LEU A 229 0.30 0.90 -18.96
N LYS A 230 1.17 1.31 -19.87
CA LYS A 230 0.86 2.17 -21.02
C LYS A 230 -0.38 1.70 -21.82
N GLU A 231 -0.53 0.41 -22.05
CA GLU A 231 -1.65 -0.19 -22.77
C GLU A 231 -3.00 -0.02 -22.08
N ASN A 232 -3.01 0.10 -20.75
CA ASN A 232 -4.21 0.25 -19.93
C ASN A 232 -4.65 1.71 -19.77
N LEU A 233 -3.80 2.68 -20.10
CA LEU A 233 -3.95 4.09 -19.75
C LEU A 233 -4.31 5.00 -20.94
N SER A 234 -5.09 4.48 -21.89
CA SER A 234 -5.47 5.22 -23.10
C SER A 234 -6.30 6.48 -22.81
N GLU A 235 -7.18 6.45 -21.80
CA GLU A 235 -8.09 7.54 -21.47
C GLU A 235 -7.33 8.76 -20.95
N ILE A 236 -6.53 8.62 -19.89
CA ILE A 236 -5.75 9.73 -19.33
C ILE A 236 -4.71 10.25 -20.36
N ARG A 237 -4.05 9.37 -21.10
CA ARG A 237 -3.09 9.77 -22.14
C ARG A 237 -3.74 10.59 -23.24
N ASN A 238 -4.96 10.25 -23.66
CA ASN A 238 -5.73 11.03 -24.62
C ASN A 238 -6.22 12.36 -24.03
N LEU A 239 -6.53 12.41 -22.73
CA LEU A 239 -6.85 13.65 -22.02
C LEU A 239 -5.65 14.60 -22.01
N MET A 240 -4.46 14.09 -21.64
CA MET A 240 -3.22 14.87 -21.61
C MET A 240 -2.87 15.46 -22.99
N ARG A 241 -3.00 14.70 -24.06
CA ARG A 241 -2.76 15.18 -25.44
C ARG A 241 -3.61 16.38 -25.88
N LYS A 242 -4.67 16.70 -25.15
CA LYS A 242 -5.45 17.93 -25.40
C LYS A 242 -4.73 19.21 -24.95
N GLY A 243 -3.55 19.06 -24.28
CA GLY A 243 -2.67 20.16 -23.90
C GLY A 243 -3.22 21.10 -22.82
N ARG A 244 -4.03 20.57 -21.89
CA ARG A 244 -4.66 21.36 -20.81
C ARG A 244 -4.18 21.00 -19.40
N HIS A 245 -3.24 20.06 -19.31
CA HIS A 245 -2.73 19.56 -18.03
C HIS A 245 -1.20 19.51 -18.08
N ASP A 246 -0.58 19.84 -16.96
CA ASP A 246 0.87 19.82 -16.79
C ASP A 246 1.39 18.41 -16.53
N ILE A 247 0.61 17.60 -15.78
CA ILE A 247 0.99 16.24 -15.41
C ILE A 247 -0.25 15.38 -15.18
N GLY A 248 -0.14 14.09 -15.51
CA GLY A 248 -1.11 13.06 -15.18
C GLY A 248 -0.57 12.10 -14.13
N PHE A 249 -1.34 11.84 -13.08
CA PHE A 249 -1.07 10.80 -12.08
C PHE A 249 -1.98 9.62 -12.29
N VAL A 250 -1.43 8.41 -12.25
CA VAL A 250 -2.20 7.17 -12.27
C VAL A 250 -1.73 6.29 -11.14
N VAL A 251 -2.68 5.81 -10.35
CA VAL A 251 -2.38 4.88 -9.25
C VAL A 251 -3.15 3.59 -9.40
N ASP A 252 -2.60 2.50 -8.86
CA ASP A 252 -3.27 1.21 -8.76
C ASP A 252 -4.29 1.16 -7.60
N PRO A 253 -5.05 0.08 -7.43
CA PRO A 253 -6.16 0.03 -6.49
C PRO A 253 -5.85 0.35 -5.02
N ASP A 254 -4.67 0.05 -4.53
CA ASP A 254 -4.23 0.34 -3.16
C ASP A 254 -3.21 1.48 -3.07
N ALA A 255 -3.00 2.17 -4.21
CA ALA A 255 -2.18 3.38 -4.33
C ALA A 255 -0.75 3.24 -3.76
N ASP A 256 -0.14 2.05 -3.95
CA ASP A 256 1.27 1.80 -3.68
C ASP A 256 2.13 1.92 -4.95
N ARG A 257 1.49 2.02 -6.13
CA ARG A 257 2.15 2.25 -7.42
C ARG A 257 1.71 3.56 -8.03
N LEU A 258 2.66 4.26 -8.65
CA LEU A 258 2.43 5.54 -9.34
C LEU A 258 3.04 5.50 -10.74
N ALA A 259 2.21 5.73 -11.75
CA ALA A 259 2.67 6.05 -13.09
C ALA A 259 2.40 7.52 -13.41
N LEU A 260 3.34 8.16 -14.10
CA LEU A 260 3.25 9.55 -14.52
C LEU A 260 3.02 9.63 -16.02
N VAL A 261 2.13 10.54 -16.43
CA VAL A 261 1.85 10.87 -17.83
C VAL A 261 2.26 12.31 -18.07
N CYS A 262 3.13 12.51 -19.06
CA CYS A 262 3.63 13.83 -19.43
C CYS A 262 2.53 14.67 -20.11
N GLU A 263 2.76 15.96 -20.23
CA GLU A 263 1.84 16.95 -20.83
C GLU A 263 1.46 16.62 -22.28
N ASP A 264 2.30 15.91 -23.01
CA ASP A 264 2.05 15.47 -24.40
C ASP A 264 1.32 14.11 -24.49
N GLY A 265 0.98 13.50 -23.34
CA GLY A 265 0.35 12.17 -23.26
C GLY A 265 1.31 10.99 -23.45
N THR A 266 2.61 11.23 -23.42
CA THR A 266 3.60 10.14 -23.33
C THR A 266 3.75 9.66 -21.89
N MET A 267 4.16 8.39 -21.69
CA MET A 267 4.47 7.89 -20.36
C MET A 267 5.84 8.40 -19.93
N PHE A 268 5.95 8.88 -18.70
CA PHE A 268 7.23 9.26 -18.11
C PHE A 268 8.16 8.04 -17.93
N GLY A 269 7.56 6.87 -17.75
CA GLY A 269 8.24 5.59 -17.51
C GLY A 269 8.27 5.21 -16.04
N GLU A 270 7.88 3.97 -15.74
CA GLU A 270 7.68 3.49 -14.37
C GLU A 270 8.89 3.72 -13.46
N GLU A 271 10.08 3.40 -13.97
CA GLU A 271 11.32 3.50 -13.21
C GLU A 271 11.82 4.92 -13.03
N ASN A 272 11.44 5.82 -13.94
CA ASN A 272 11.85 7.21 -13.88
C ASN A 272 11.22 7.96 -12.71
N THR A 273 10.11 7.49 -12.16
CA THR A 273 9.49 8.07 -10.95
C THR A 273 10.47 8.03 -9.77
N LEU A 274 11.02 6.85 -9.47
CA LEU A 274 12.03 6.69 -8.42
C LEU A 274 13.31 7.48 -8.74
N VAL A 275 13.77 7.43 -9.99
CA VAL A 275 15.00 8.12 -10.41
C VAL A 275 14.88 9.63 -10.24
N ALA A 276 13.76 10.24 -10.65
CA ALA A 276 13.52 11.68 -10.51
C ALA A 276 13.41 12.11 -9.06
N VAL A 277 12.68 11.35 -8.23
CA VAL A 277 12.56 11.63 -6.79
C VAL A 277 13.92 11.47 -6.11
N ALA A 278 14.69 10.45 -6.46
CA ALA A 278 16.03 10.24 -5.92
C ALA A 278 17.01 11.37 -6.30
N ASP A 279 17.00 11.84 -7.56
CA ASP A 279 17.82 12.98 -7.97
C ASP A 279 17.50 14.22 -7.13
N TYR A 280 16.22 14.49 -6.87
CA TYR A 280 15.79 15.60 -6.02
C TYR A 280 16.20 15.40 -4.55
N VAL A 281 15.97 14.22 -3.98
CA VAL A 281 16.34 13.91 -2.58
C VAL A 281 17.84 14.03 -2.39
N LEU A 282 18.65 13.46 -3.28
CA LEU A 282 20.12 13.46 -3.17
C LEU A 282 20.75 14.84 -3.32
N GLN A 283 20.09 15.81 -3.97
CA GLN A 283 20.51 17.21 -3.98
C GLN A 283 20.47 17.85 -2.59
N HIS A 284 19.56 17.40 -1.71
CA HIS A 284 19.35 17.97 -0.38
C HIS A 284 19.92 17.09 0.73
N THR A 285 19.80 15.78 0.57
CA THR A 285 20.23 14.79 1.55
C THR A 285 21.07 13.72 0.84
N PRO A 286 22.36 13.97 0.57
CA PRO A 286 23.24 12.97 -0.03
C PRO A 286 23.28 11.68 0.81
N GLY A 287 23.18 10.52 0.17
CA GLY A 287 23.18 9.23 0.86
C GLY A 287 23.07 8.04 -0.07
N ASN A 288 23.18 6.84 0.47
CA ASN A 288 23.07 5.61 -0.30
C ASN A 288 21.66 5.41 -0.84
N THR A 289 21.53 4.70 -1.96
CA THR A 289 20.23 4.32 -2.54
C THR A 289 20.16 2.82 -2.79
N VAL A 290 18.92 2.32 -2.86
CA VAL A 290 18.65 0.90 -3.14
C VAL A 290 17.54 0.79 -4.18
N SER A 291 17.66 -0.13 -5.14
CA SER A 291 16.50 -0.61 -5.92
C SER A 291 16.59 -2.11 -6.16
N ASN A 292 15.49 -2.71 -6.62
CA ASN A 292 15.48 -4.12 -6.93
C ASN A 292 16.20 -4.42 -8.26
N LEU A 293 16.57 -5.70 -8.47
CA LEU A 293 17.30 -6.15 -9.65
C LEU A 293 16.51 -6.12 -10.96
N SER A 294 15.20 -5.89 -10.93
CA SER A 294 14.41 -5.69 -12.16
C SER A 294 14.37 -4.23 -12.61
N SER A 295 14.88 -3.31 -11.80
CA SER A 295 15.00 -1.89 -12.14
C SER A 295 16.14 -1.64 -13.13
N THR A 296 16.03 -0.55 -13.91
CA THR A 296 17.11 -0.09 -14.80
C THR A 296 18.32 0.43 -14.00
N ARG A 297 19.36 0.83 -14.73
CA ARG A 297 20.55 1.45 -14.14
C ARG A 297 20.33 2.92 -13.75
N GLY A 298 19.18 3.51 -14.05
CA GLY A 298 18.94 4.94 -13.88
C GLY A 298 19.16 5.42 -12.44
N LEU A 299 18.67 4.70 -11.43
CA LEU A 299 18.90 5.06 -10.03
C LEU A 299 20.38 4.99 -9.65
N ARG A 300 21.09 3.94 -10.10
CA ARG A 300 22.53 3.81 -9.86
C ARG A 300 23.29 4.99 -10.45
N ASP A 301 23.04 5.31 -11.73
CA ASP A 301 23.75 6.37 -12.44
C ASP A 301 23.51 7.74 -11.79
N VAL A 302 22.30 8.02 -11.32
CA VAL A 302 21.97 9.23 -10.52
C VAL A 302 22.70 9.22 -9.18
N THR A 303 22.72 8.10 -8.47
CA THR A 303 23.40 7.97 -7.18
C THR A 303 24.90 8.24 -7.31
N GLU A 304 25.55 7.64 -8.31
CA GLU A 304 26.96 7.83 -8.60
C GLU A 304 27.27 9.30 -8.99
N LYS A 305 26.37 9.96 -9.76
CA LYS A 305 26.47 11.39 -10.10
C LYS A 305 26.52 12.28 -8.85
N HIS A 306 25.80 11.91 -7.78
CA HIS A 306 25.81 12.60 -6.49
C HIS A 306 26.96 12.15 -5.57
N GLY A 307 27.88 11.29 -6.03
CA GLY A 307 29.01 10.79 -5.24
C GLY A 307 28.62 9.82 -4.13
N CYS A 308 27.46 9.20 -4.23
CA CYS A 308 26.91 8.27 -3.24
C CYS A 308 26.98 6.81 -3.72
N ASN A 309 26.66 5.84 -2.85
CA ASN A 309 26.74 4.43 -3.18
C ASN A 309 25.33 3.85 -3.45
N TYR A 310 25.24 3.05 -4.50
CA TYR A 310 24.07 2.28 -4.86
C TYR A 310 24.22 0.81 -4.43
N ALA A 311 23.14 0.20 -3.90
CA ALA A 311 23.10 -1.23 -3.61
C ALA A 311 21.88 -1.88 -4.26
N PRO A 312 22.05 -3.01 -4.99
CA PRO A 312 20.92 -3.77 -5.51
C PRO A 312 20.30 -4.68 -4.44
N ALA A 313 18.99 -4.91 -4.53
CA ALA A 313 18.25 -5.87 -3.73
C ALA A 313 17.51 -6.89 -4.61
N ALA A 314 17.14 -8.03 -4.06
CA ALA A 314 16.22 -8.95 -4.73
C ALA A 314 14.86 -8.28 -4.94
N VAL A 315 14.09 -8.75 -5.93
CA VAL A 315 12.74 -8.25 -6.21
C VAL A 315 11.82 -8.48 -5.01
N GLY A 316 11.02 -7.49 -4.68
CA GLY A 316 10.07 -7.44 -3.57
C GLY A 316 10.45 -6.36 -2.54
N GLU A 317 9.42 -5.63 -2.09
CA GLU A 317 9.58 -4.50 -1.17
C GLU A 317 10.36 -4.86 0.09
N VAL A 318 10.03 -5.98 0.73
CA VAL A 318 10.73 -6.47 1.94
C VAL A 318 12.24 -6.56 1.75
N ASN A 319 12.69 -6.99 0.56
CA ASN A 319 14.12 -7.12 0.25
C ASN A 319 14.78 -5.74 0.09
N VAL A 320 14.07 -4.80 -0.55
CA VAL A 320 14.55 -3.41 -0.72
C VAL A 320 14.64 -2.74 0.64
N VAL A 321 13.58 -2.79 1.46
CA VAL A 321 13.56 -2.20 2.81
C VAL A 321 14.65 -2.79 3.71
N THR A 322 14.85 -4.10 3.67
CA THR A 322 15.94 -4.76 4.41
C THR A 322 17.29 -4.21 3.97
N LYS A 323 17.52 -4.12 2.66
CA LYS A 323 18.77 -3.61 2.10
C LYS A 323 19.00 -2.14 2.41
N MET A 324 17.95 -1.32 2.40
CA MET A 324 18.02 0.09 2.81
C MET A 324 18.50 0.23 4.26
N LYS A 325 17.97 -0.59 5.18
CA LYS A 325 18.38 -0.60 6.59
C LYS A 325 19.84 -1.04 6.76
N GLU A 326 20.27 -2.07 6.03
CA GLU A 326 21.65 -2.56 6.06
C GLU A 326 22.66 -1.52 5.58
N THR A 327 22.30 -0.73 4.57
CA THR A 327 23.18 0.23 3.91
C THR A 327 23.01 1.66 4.41
N GLY A 328 22.03 1.92 5.27
CA GLY A 328 21.64 3.28 5.69
C GLY A 328 21.20 4.13 4.50
N ALA A 329 20.49 3.51 3.53
CA ALA A 329 20.04 4.21 2.34
C ALA A 329 18.95 5.24 2.68
N VAL A 330 19.00 6.39 2.01
CA VAL A 330 18.04 7.51 2.21
C VAL A 330 16.81 7.36 1.33
N ILE A 331 16.90 6.59 0.26
CA ILE A 331 15.80 6.32 -0.68
C ILE A 331 15.99 4.98 -1.40
N GLY A 332 14.87 4.34 -1.75
CA GLY A 332 14.84 3.09 -2.49
C GLY A 332 13.44 2.74 -2.98
#